data_b223d38379824881f9ba9100dcc9d55f
#
_entry.id   b223d38379824881f9ba9100dcc9d55f
#
_cell.length_a   1.000
_cell.length_b   1.000
_cell.length_c   1.000
_cell.angle_alpha   90.00
_cell.angle_beta   90.00
_cell.angle_gamma   90.00
#
_symmetry.space_group_name_H-M   'P 1'
#
loop_
_entity.id
_entity.type
_entity.pdbx_description
1 polymer ?
#
loop_
_entity_poly.entity_id
_entity_poly.type
_entity_poly.pdbx_seq_one_letter_code
_entity_poly.pdbx_strand_id
1 'polypeptide(L)'
;MQSISEMLKEYVEFTVKKLVDNPDQVFVKITLSTKSVIVQIEVAKDDTGKVIGKRGRTIESMKVLVLAIKNTHFVEDNRRVTLEILEEETEYATTL
;
A
#
# COMPACT_ATOMS: atom_id res chain seq x y z
N MET A 1 -18.43 11.32 -0.75
CA MET A 1 -17.92 9.93 -0.59
C MET A 1 -16.56 9.79 -1.27
N GLN A 2 -15.62 9.19 -0.61
CA GLN A 2 -14.29 8.99 -1.19
C GLN A 2 -14.30 7.90 -2.27
N SER A 3 -13.48 8.09 -3.29
CA SER A 3 -13.21 7.04 -4.27
C SER A 3 -12.32 5.96 -3.63
N ILE A 4 -12.22 4.81 -4.29
CA ILE A 4 -11.32 3.76 -3.82
C ILE A 4 -9.86 4.27 -3.77
N SER A 5 -9.43 5.04 -4.77
CA SER A 5 -8.08 5.60 -4.79
C SER A 5 -7.83 6.49 -3.59
N GLU A 6 -8.77 7.38 -3.28
CA GLU A 6 -8.63 8.31 -2.16
C GLU A 6 -8.57 7.57 -0.83
N MET A 7 -9.47 6.62 -0.64
CA MET A 7 -9.56 5.89 0.63
C MET A 7 -8.33 5.02 0.87
N LEU A 8 -7.89 4.26 -0.12
CA LEU A 8 -6.73 3.41 0.03
C LEU A 8 -5.43 4.21 0.17
N LYS A 9 -5.30 5.29 -0.58
CA LYS A 9 -4.15 6.17 -0.45
C LYS A 9 -4.05 6.76 0.95
N GLU A 10 -5.17 7.28 1.46
CA GLU A 10 -5.21 7.87 2.80
C GLU A 10 -4.79 6.87 3.87
N TYR A 11 -5.35 5.66 3.82
CA TYR A 11 -5.03 4.63 4.79
C TYR A 11 -3.56 4.21 4.72
N VAL A 12 -3.07 3.90 3.53
CA VAL A 12 -1.71 3.42 3.35
C VAL A 12 -0.69 4.50 3.70
N GLU A 13 -0.93 5.73 3.25
CA GLU A 13 -0.05 6.86 3.55
C GLU A 13 0.03 7.11 5.06
N PHE A 14 -1.11 7.15 5.73
CA PHE A 14 -1.15 7.33 7.18
C PHE A 14 -0.37 6.23 7.88
N THR A 15 -0.63 4.99 7.51
CA THR A 15 0.00 3.84 8.16
C THR A 15 1.51 3.81 7.95
N VAL A 16 1.95 3.99 6.71
CA VAL A 16 3.37 3.96 6.38
C VAL A 16 4.13 5.08 7.09
N LYS A 17 3.55 6.28 7.14
CA LYS A 17 4.17 7.39 7.86
C LYS A 17 4.38 7.12 9.35
N LYS A 18 3.57 6.25 9.94
CA LYS A 18 3.73 5.85 11.34
C LYS A 18 4.81 4.79 11.54
N LEU A 19 5.20 4.10 10.48
CA LEU A 19 6.16 3.01 10.57
C LEU A 19 7.61 3.43 10.32
N VAL A 20 7.80 4.55 9.64
CA VAL A 20 9.12 4.96 9.15
C VAL A 20 9.75 6.08 9.98
N ASP A 21 11.06 6.23 9.83
CA ASP A 21 11.79 7.33 10.47
C ASP A 21 11.70 8.64 9.68
N ASN A 22 11.43 8.55 8.38
CA ASN A 22 11.40 9.69 7.47
C ASN A 22 10.03 9.85 6.82
N PRO A 23 9.01 10.26 7.59
CA PRO A 23 7.65 10.34 7.04
C PRO A 23 7.48 11.37 5.93
N ASP A 24 8.35 12.37 5.87
CA ASP A 24 8.35 13.37 4.79
C ASP A 24 8.79 12.80 3.45
N GLN A 25 9.36 11.60 3.44
CA GLN A 25 9.76 10.91 2.22
C GLN A 25 8.80 9.80 1.80
N VAL A 26 7.64 9.73 2.41
CA VAL A 26 6.61 8.75 2.06
C VAL A 26 5.72 9.31 0.96
N PHE A 27 5.62 8.57 -0.13
CA PHE A 27 4.72 8.90 -1.24
C PHE A 27 3.94 7.66 -1.62
N VAL A 28 2.64 7.80 -1.77
CA VAL A 28 1.75 6.70 -2.15
C VAL A 28 1.02 7.08 -3.41
N LYS A 29 1.07 6.21 -4.40
CA LYS A 29 0.39 6.41 -5.67
C LYS A 29 -0.51 5.21 -5.94
N ILE A 30 -1.74 5.49 -6.35
CA ILE A 30 -2.70 4.43 -6.72
C ILE A 30 -2.84 4.44 -8.24
N THR A 31 -2.64 3.28 -8.84
CA THR A 31 -2.85 3.09 -10.28
C THR A 31 -3.99 2.12 -10.47
N LEU A 32 -4.97 2.52 -11.26
CA LEU A 32 -6.16 1.69 -11.53
C LEU A 32 -6.10 1.14 -12.95
N SER A 33 -6.46 -0.13 -13.07
CA SER A 33 -6.67 -0.75 -14.37
C SER A 33 -7.98 -1.50 -14.33
N THR A 34 -8.35 -2.12 -15.44
CA THR A 34 -9.60 -2.89 -15.52
C THR A 34 -9.67 -4.01 -14.48
N LYS A 35 -8.53 -4.64 -14.18
CA LYS A 35 -8.48 -5.81 -13.31
C LYS A 35 -7.72 -5.60 -12.02
N SER A 36 -7.07 -4.46 -11.85
CA SER A 36 -6.16 -4.27 -10.72
C SER A 36 -6.23 -2.89 -10.10
N VAL A 37 -6.01 -2.85 -8.80
CA VAL A 37 -5.74 -1.63 -8.05
C VAL A 37 -4.32 -1.79 -7.52
N ILE A 38 -3.41 -0.97 -7.99
CA ILE A 38 -2.00 -1.06 -7.63
C ILE A 38 -1.65 0.08 -6.70
N VAL A 39 -1.23 -0.25 -5.49
CA VAL A 39 -0.82 0.73 -4.48
C VAL A 39 0.71 0.74 -4.46
N GLN A 40 1.30 1.81 -4.95
CA GLN A 40 2.75 1.96 -5.00
C GLN A 40 3.22 2.84 -3.86
N ILE A 41 4.15 2.32 -3.07
CA ILE A 41 4.64 2.96 -1.86
C ILE A 41 6.11 3.30 -2.05
N GLU A 42 6.44 4.58 -1.89
CA GLU A 42 7.83 5.04 -1.94
C GLU A 42 8.21 5.57 -0.56
N VAL A 43 9.36 5.15 -0.06
CA VAL A 43 9.88 5.58 1.24
C VAL A 43 11.38 5.84 1.11
N ALA A 44 11.97 6.43 2.15
CA ALA A 44 13.42 6.57 2.20
C ALA A 44 14.05 5.17 2.15
N LYS A 45 15.18 5.06 1.50
CA LYS A 45 15.87 3.78 1.32
C LYS A 45 16.05 3.00 2.63
N ASP A 46 16.42 3.69 3.68
CA ASP A 46 16.66 3.07 4.97
C ASP A 46 15.39 2.63 5.68
N ASP A 47 14.24 3.08 5.20
CA ASP A 47 12.95 2.76 5.80
C ASP A 47 12.24 1.58 5.16
N THR A 48 12.73 1.09 4.04
CA THR A 48 12.09 0.00 3.30
C THR A 48 11.83 -1.22 4.19
N GLY A 49 12.84 -1.62 4.96
CA GLY A 49 12.70 -2.78 5.85
C GLY A 49 11.64 -2.62 6.91
N LYS A 50 11.37 -1.38 7.34
CA LYS A 50 10.34 -1.10 8.35
C LYS A 50 8.93 -1.28 7.79
N VAL A 51 8.76 -1.03 6.50
CA VAL A 51 7.47 -1.20 5.83
C VAL A 51 7.22 -2.66 5.49
N ILE A 52 8.24 -3.37 5.04
CA ILE A 52 8.14 -4.79 4.75
C ILE A 52 7.95 -5.58 6.05
N GLY A 53 8.75 -5.26 7.05
CA GLY A 53 8.73 -5.94 8.34
C GLY A 53 9.44 -7.27 8.31
N LYS A 54 9.61 -7.85 9.49
CA LYS A 54 10.28 -9.13 9.64
C LYS A 54 9.50 -10.21 8.89
N ARG A 55 10.16 -10.88 7.95
CA ARG A 55 9.57 -11.93 7.12
C ARG A 55 8.36 -11.43 6.31
N GLY A 56 8.32 -10.14 6.02
CA GLY A 56 7.23 -9.56 5.26
C GLY A 56 5.93 -9.40 6.02
N ARG A 57 5.94 -9.55 7.35
CA ARG A 57 4.71 -9.57 8.15
C ARG A 57 3.99 -8.24 8.19
N THR A 58 4.72 -7.12 8.19
CA THR A 58 4.09 -5.80 8.25
C THR A 58 3.32 -5.52 6.97
N ILE A 59 3.95 -5.72 5.82
CA ILE A 59 3.28 -5.48 4.56
C ILE A 59 2.13 -6.46 4.32
N GLU A 60 2.27 -7.71 4.76
CA GLU A 60 1.18 -8.68 4.69
C GLU A 60 -0.01 -8.26 5.52
N SER A 61 0.23 -7.75 6.72
CA SER A 61 -0.84 -7.24 7.57
C SER A 61 -1.54 -6.04 6.93
N MET A 62 -0.78 -5.16 6.30
CA MET A 62 -1.34 -4.01 5.61
C MET A 62 -2.21 -4.45 4.44
N LYS A 63 -1.78 -5.48 3.69
CA LYS A 63 -2.58 -6.08 2.62
C LYS A 63 -3.95 -6.53 3.14
N VAL A 64 -3.96 -7.25 4.24
CA VAL A 64 -5.21 -7.75 4.83
C VAL A 64 -6.15 -6.60 5.16
N LEU A 65 -5.62 -5.53 5.75
CA LEU A 65 -6.43 -4.38 6.13
C LEU A 65 -6.92 -3.60 4.91
N VAL A 66 -6.08 -3.44 3.90
CA VAL A 66 -6.48 -2.78 2.65
C VAL A 66 -7.61 -3.56 1.99
N LEU A 67 -7.50 -4.88 1.96
CA LEU A 67 -8.55 -5.72 1.39
C LEU A 67 -9.84 -5.63 2.19
N ALA A 68 -9.75 -5.60 3.51
CA ALA A 68 -10.91 -5.44 4.38
C ALA A 68 -11.63 -4.10 4.12
N ILE A 69 -10.86 -3.03 3.98
CA ILE A 69 -11.41 -1.71 3.67
C ILE A 69 -12.14 -1.73 2.33
N LYS A 70 -11.49 -2.31 1.31
CA LYS A 70 -12.09 -2.43 -0.01
C LYS A 70 -13.40 -3.23 0.04
N ASN A 71 -13.39 -4.34 0.74
CA ASN A 71 -14.58 -5.20 0.83
C ASN A 71 -15.71 -4.56 1.64
N THR A 72 -15.40 -3.66 2.54
CA THR A 72 -16.41 -2.95 3.33
C THR A 72 -17.06 -1.82 2.53
N HIS A 73 -16.26 -1.04 1.82
CA HIS A 73 -16.74 0.20 1.20
C HIS A 73 -16.95 0.08 -0.30
N PHE A 74 -16.39 -0.92 -0.94
CA PHE A 74 -16.44 -1.10 -2.39
C PHE A 74 -16.76 -2.56 -2.72
N VAL A 75 -17.86 -3.06 -2.15
CA VAL A 75 -18.21 -4.48 -2.19
C VAL A 75 -18.36 -5.05 -3.61
N GLU A 76 -18.73 -4.21 -4.57
CA GLU A 76 -18.91 -4.65 -5.94
C GLU A 76 -17.65 -4.56 -6.79
N ASP A 77 -16.58 -4.03 -6.22
CA ASP A 77 -15.31 -3.91 -6.94
C ASP A 77 -14.52 -5.21 -6.81
N ASN A 78 -14.38 -5.92 -7.91
CA ASN A 78 -13.72 -7.23 -7.97
C ASN A 78 -12.26 -7.16 -8.38
N ARG A 79 -11.70 -5.95 -8.49
CA ARG A 79 -10.31 -5.81 -8.91
C ARG A 79 -9.36 -6.37 -7.85
N ARG A 80 -8.27 -6.94 -8.34
CA ARG A 80 -7.19 -7.43 -7.48
C ARG A 80 -6.40 -6.25 -6.93
N VAL A 81 -6.06 -6.29 -5.65
CA VAL A 81 -5.23 -5.26 -5.03
C VAL A 81 -3.80 -5.77 -4.87
N THR A 82 -2.85 -4.95 -5.28
CA THR A 82 -1.42 -5.23 -5.13
C THR A 82 -0.76 -4.07 -4.41
N LEU A 83 0.07 -4.36 -3.41
CA LEU A 83 0.91 -3.37 -2.77
C LEU A 83 2.34 -3.57 -3.26
N GLU A 84 2.96 -2.50 -3.74
CA GLU A 84 4.33 -2.50 -4.22
C GLU A 84 5.15 -1.48 -3.45
N ILE A 85 6.32 -1.89 -2.97
CA ILE A 85 7.26 -0.96 -2.37
C ILE A 85 8.36 -0.70 -3.39
N LEU A 86 8.50 0.57 -3.77
CA LEU A 86 9.48 0.98 -4.76
C LEU A 86 10.83 1.24 -4.09
N GLU A 87 11.86 0.62 -4.63
CA GLU A 87 13.23 0.86 -4.21
C GLU A 87 13.99 1.41 -5.41
N GLU A 88 15.14 1.99 -5.16
CA GLU A 88 15.95 2.64 -6.17
C GLU A 88 16.26 1.73 -7.37
N GLU A 89 16.51 0.44 -7.10
CA GLU A 89 16.87 -0.51 -8.15
C GLU A 89 15.95 -1.72 -8.22
N THR A 90 15.14 -1.93 -7.22
CA THR A 90 14.27 -3.10 -7.13
C THR A 90 12.92 -2.68 -6.60
N GLU A 91 11.93 -3.53 -6.80
CA GLU A 91 10.65 -3.34 -6.14
C GLU A 91 10.25 -4.63 -5.45
N TYR A 92 9.60 -4.46 -4.31
CA TYR A 92 8.98 -5.56 -3.57
C TYR A 92 7.49 -5.45 -3.78
N ALA A 93 6.89 -6.50 -4.33
CA ALA A 93 5.46 -6.52 -4.61
C ALA A 93 4.79 -7.69 -3.91
N THR A 94 3.58 -7.46 -3.44
CA THR A 94 2.76 -8.51 -2.87
C THR A 94 1.34 -8.36 -3.41
N THR A 95 0.74 -9.48 -3.80
CA THR A 95 -0.58 -9.50 -4.43
C THR A 95 -1.60 -10.14 -3.49
N LEU A 96 -2.72 -9.47 -3.38
CA LEU A 96 -3.84 -9.96 -2.56
C LEU A 96 -4.74 -10.90 -3.34
#